data_9d39da58b1272c20dd6022753e289ed3
#
_entry.id   9d39da58b1272c20dd6022753e289ed3
#
_cell.length_a   1.000
_cell.length_b   1.000
_cell.length_c   1.000
_cell.angle_alpha   90.00
_cell.angle_beta   90.00
_cell.angle_gamma   90.00
#
_symmetry.space_group_name_H-M   'P 1'
#
loop_
_entity.id
_entity.type
_entity.pdbx_description
1 polymer ?
#
loop_
_entity_poly.entity_id
_entity_poly.type
_entity_poly.pdbx_seq_one_letter_code
_entity_poly.pdbx_strand_id
1 'polypeptide(L)'
;MKRALLVIAVLVASLAGLEAQNLSKATRIGVFLSGSEASSREYLQGLEQGLADLGLVEGKNIQLELRYANGQMERLDSVAVELARSGADIIFVGGDQATSAVKRATDKIPIVAVTCDALAAGLVTNLARPGGNITGVTCINADLAAKRIEVIKEAIPSLSRIGVALNPSDKRMASELMEAERAATAYLISVQKLVVTKPEEIENAFSKAAESGLGGVVIVFDSMTFFNRAKLAETAVRHRMPTIFNFRQYVDAGGLLSFGPNLRDMYRQSAHHILKVIKGEAPGDIPMEQPTRFELVINLKTAKALGLTVPPSLITRADEVIE
;
A
#
# COMPACT_ATOMS: atom_id res chain seq x y z
N MET A 1 7.75 14.46 -61.99
CA MET A 1 7.15 13.42 -61.14
C MET A 1 8.17 12.53 -60.43
N LYS A 2 9.20 11.95 -61.06
CA LYS A 2 10.18 11.05 -60.38
C LYS A 2 11.02 11.71 -59.26
N ARG A 3 11.34 13.01 -59.32
CA ARG A 3 12.09 13.74 -58.26
C ARG A 3 11.25 14.05 -57.02
N ALA A 4 9.95 14.29 -57.15
CA ALA A 4 9.05 14.55 -56.03
C ALA A 4 8.76 13.26 -55.20
N LEU A 5 8.66 12.11 -55.87
CA LEU A 5 8.52 10.80 -55.23
C LEU A 5 9.75 10.41 -54.40
N LEU A 6 10.96 10.75 -54.88
CA LEU A 6 12.22 10.44 -54.18
C LEU A 6 12.35 11.27 -52.87
N VAL A 7 11.93 12.54 -52.89
CA VAL A 7 11.98 13.42 -51.71
C VAL A 7 10.98 12.98 -50.65
N ILE A 8 9.78 12.54 -51.03
CA ILE A 8 8.77 12.01 -50.11
C ILE A 8 9.23 10.70 -49.46
N ALA A 9 9.87 9.79 -50.25
CA ALA A 9 10.37 8.54 -49.71
C ALA A 9 11.53 8.74 -48.72
N VAL A 10 12.38 9.73 -48.92
CA VAL A 10 13.48 10.08 -47.98
C VAL A 10 12.93 10.73 -46.72
N LEU A 11 11.89 11.58 -46.81
CA LEU A 11 11.22 12.19 -45.64
C LEU A 11 10.48 11.15 -44.80
N VAL A 12 9.80 10.19 -45.41
CA VAL A 12 9.11 9.10 -44.69
C VAL A 12 10.10 8.16 -44.03
N ALA A 13 11.23 7.85 -44.68
CA ALA A 13 12.29 7.03 -44.12
C ALA A 13 13.02 7.74 -42.96
N SER A 14 13.16 9.08 -43.01
CA SER A 14 13.75 9.86 -41.92
C SER A 14 12.80 9.98 -40.71
N LEU A 15 11.48 10.09 -40.90
CA LEU A 15 10.49 10.06 -39.85
C LEU A 15 10.40 8.68 -39.18
N ALA A 16 10.39 7.61 -39.95
CA ALA A 16 10.43 6.24 -39.41
C ALA A 16 11.76 5.94 -38.69
N GLY A 17 12.88 6.52 -39.16
CA GLY A 17 14.16 6.46 -38.46
C GLY A 17 14.22 7.26 -37.16
N LEU A 18 13.53 8.39 -37.08
CA LEU A 18 13.40 9.19 -35.84
C LEU A 18 12.52 8.48 -34.79
N GLU A 19 11.42 7.85 -35.21
CA GLU A 19 10.58 7.05 -34.31
C GLU A 19 11.31 5.79 -33.83
N ALA A 20 12.11 5.14 -34.68
CA ALA A 20 12.92 4.00 -34.29
C ALA A 20 14.14 4.37 -33.42
N GLN A 21 14.67 5.59 -33.52
CA GLN A 21 15.75 6.07 -32.64
C GLN A 21 15.30 6.49 -31.27
N ASN A 22 14.01 6.90 -31.09
CA ASN A 22 13.44 7.18 -29.78
C ASN A 22 13.13 5.91 -28.96
N LEU A 23 13.17 4.72 -29.54
CA LEU A 23 13.06 3.42 -28.87
C LEU A 23 14.42 2.81 -28.46
N SER A 24 15.52 3.56 -28.59
CA SER A 24 16.88 2.97 -28.51
C SER A 24 17.46 2.86 -27.09
N LYS A 25 16.84 3.43 -26.07
CA LYS A 25 17.31 3.29 -24.69
C LYS A 25 16.15 2.84 -23.78
N ALA A 26 16.33 1.64 -23.19
CA ALA A 26 15.37 1.16 -22.20
C ALA A 26 15.22 2.16 -21.04
N THR A 27 13.97 2.50 -20.67
CA THR A 27 13.70 3.36 -19.52
C THR A 27 14.13 2.67 -18.24
N ARG A 28 14.98 3.31 -17.45
CA ARG A 28 15.47 2.77 -16.16
C ARG A 28 14.49 3.15 -15.05
N ILE A 29 13.90 2.15 -14.45
CA ILE A 29 12.95 2.31 -13.34
C ILE A 29 13.63 1.81 -12.07
N GLY A 30 13.98 2.72 -11.18
CA GLY A 30 14.41 2.37 -9.83
C GLY A 30 13.19 1.93 -9.02
N VAL A 31 13.19 0.71 -8.50
CA VAL A 31 12.07 0.16 -7.71
C VAL A 31 12.49 0.06 -6.26
N PHE A 32 11.85 0.84 -5.40
CA PHE A 32 12.11 0.84 -3.96
C PHE A 32 10.99 0.17 -3.18
N LEU A 33 11.32 -0.92 -2.51
CA LEU A 33 10.42 -1.69 -1.67
C LEU A 33 10.91 -1.67 -0.22
N SER A 34 10.03 -1.27 0.72
CA SER A 34 10.37 -1.16 2.14
C SER A 34 10.66 -2.52 2.79
N GLY A 35 10.06 -3.61 2.27
CA GLY A 35 10.29 -4.99 2.72
C GLY A 35 11.57 -5.63 2.20
N SER A 36 11.70 -6.92 2.45
CA SER A 36 12.69 -7.80 1.82
C SER A 36 12.19 -8.27 0.46
N GLU A 37 13.06 -8.86 -0.35
CA GLU A 37 12.69 -9.50 -1.61
C GLU A 37 11.55 -10.51 -1.41
N ALA A 38 11.69 -11.41 -0.42
CA ALA A 38 10.70 -12.45 -0.15
C ALA A 38 9.33 -11.86 0.24
N SER A 39 9.32 -10.84 1.12
CA SER A 39 8.06 -10.23 1.59
C SER A 39 7.40 -9.30 0.57
N SER A 40 8.13 -8.90 -0.47
CA SER A 40 7.65 -7.96 -1.50
C SER A 40 7.33 -8.64 -2.83
N ARG A 41 7.63 -9.94 -2.97
CA ARG A 41 7.50 -10.69 -4.23
C ARG A 41 6.11 -10.60 -4.85
N GLU A 42 5.06 -10.77 -4.05
CA GLU A 42 3.67 -10.73 -4.52
C GLU A 42 3.32 -9.36 -5.13
N TYR A 43 3.76 -8.28 -4.50
CA TYR A 43 3.50 -6.91 -4.98
C TYR A 43 4.31 -6.60 -6.23
N LEU A 44 5.58 -6.99 -6.24
CA LEU A 44 6.44 -6.84 -7.40
C LEU A 44 5.87 -7.58 -8.62
N GLN A 45 5.37 -8.81 -8.44
CA GLN A 45 4.66 -9.54 -9.49
C GLN A 45 3.43 -8.79 -10.00
N GLY A 46 2.69 -8.09 -9.10
CA GLY A 46 1.59 -7.22 -9.51
C GLY A 46 2.06 -6.08 -10.44
N LEU A 47 3.13 -5.39 -10.06
CA LEU A 47 3.74 -4.34 -10.87
C LEU A 47 4.23 -4.88 -12.21
N GLU A 48 5.01 -5.96 -12.21
CA GLU A 48 5.56 -6.60 -13.42
C GLU A 48 4.45 -7.02 -14.38
N GLN A 49 3.36 -7.61 -13.86
CA GLN A 49 2.20 -7.97 -14.65
C GLN A 49 1.54 -6.73 -15.27
N GLY A 50 1.34 -5.66 -14.48
CA GLY A 50 0.77 -4.41 -14.98
C GLY A 50 1.63 -3.76 -16.06
N LEU A 51 2.95 -3.79 -15.90
CA LEU A 51 3.89 -3.31 -16.93
C LEU A 51 3.80 -4.15 -18.19
N ALA A 52 3.80 -5.48 -18.07
CA ALA A 52 3.71 -6.41 -19.20
C ALA A 52 2.39 -6.25 -19.96
N ASP A 53 1.25 -6.08 -19.28
CA ASP A 53 -0.07 -5.84 -19.88
C ASP A 53 -0.08 -4.56 -20.74
N LEU A 54 0.79 -3.61 -20.43
CA LEU A 54 0.95 -2.34 -21.16
C LEU A 54 2.08 -2.37 -22.20
N GLY A 55 2.69 -3.53 -22.43
CA GLY A 55 3.78 -3.70 -23.40
C GLY A 55 5.15 -3.20 -22.89
N LEU A 56 5.27 -2.89 -21.57
CA LEU A 56 6.52 -2.54 -20.92
C LEU A 56 7.20 -3.84 -20.43
N VAL A 57 8.27 -4.25 -21.12
CA VAL A 57 8.90 -5.57 -20.92
C VAL A 57 10.34 -5.38 -20.47
N GLU A 58 10.68 -5.97 -19.31
CA GLU A 58 12.04 -6.01 -18.77
C GLU A 58 13.03 -6.55 -19.79
N GLY A 59 14.16 -5.87 -19.96
CA GLY A 59 15.22 -6.22 -20.92
C GLY A 59 14.92 -5.86 -22.39
N LYS A 60 13.71 -5.29 -22.69
CA LYS A 60 13.37 -4.79 -24.02
C LYS A 60 13.29 -3.26 -24.07
N ASN A 61 12.31 -2.69 -23.37
CA ASN A 61 12.03 -1.26 -23.39
C ASN A 61 12.05 -0.62 -21.98
N ILE A 62 12.13 -1.44 -20.92
CA ILE A 62 12.38 -1.01 -19.55
C ILE A 62 13.51 -1.83 -18.92
N GLN A 63 14.11 -1.27 -17.87
CA GLN A 63 15.04 -1.94 -16.97
C GLN A 63 14.65 -1.63 -15.53
N LEU A 64 14.38 -2.67 -14.71
CA LEU A 64 14.05 -2.54 -13.32
C LEU A 64 15.30 -2.66 -12.45
N GLU A 65 15.54 -1.67 -11.59
CA GLU A 65 16.63 -1.66 -10.63
C GLU A 65 16.05 -1.77 -9.22
N LEU A 66 16.02 -2.98 -8.66
CA LEU A 66 15.35 -3.28 -7.39
C LEU A 66 16.22 -2.90 -6.19
N ARG A 67 15.61 -2.25 -5.20
CA ARG A 67 16.21 -1.94 -3.90
C ARG A 67 15.24 -2.28 -2.77
N TYR A 68 15.77 -2.85 -1.69
CA TYR A 68 14.99 -3.30 -0.53
C TYR A 68 15.54 -2.70 0.75
N ALA A 69 14.66 -2.16 1.59
CA ALA A 69 15.04 -1.73 2.94
C ALA A 69 15.04 -2.87 3.97
N ASN A 70 14.52 -4.07 3.61
CA ASN A 70 14.44 -5.26 4.47
C ASN A 70 13.68 -5.02 5.79
N GLY A 71 12.67 -4.14 5.79
CA GLY A 71 11.91 -3.78 6.97
C GLY A 71 12.66 -2.85 7.95
N GLN A 72 13.86 -2.40 7.60
CA GLN A 72 14.71 -1.53 8.43
C GLN A 72 14.41 -0.07 8.11
N MET A 73 13.68 0.61 9.00
CA MET A 73 13.23 1.99 8.78
C MET A 73 14.38 2.98 8.69
N GLU A 74 15.46 2.73 9.39
CA GLU A 74 16.71 3.51 9.36
C GLU A 74 17.43 3.48 8.01
N ARG A 75 17.13 2.51 7.15
CA ARG A 75 17.71 2.41 5.81
C ARG A 75 16.96 3.19 4.73
N LEU A 76 15.76 3.67 5.01
CA LEU A 76 14.92 4.30 3.99
C LEU A 76 15.59 5.49 3.32
N ASP A 77 16.20 6.39 4.08
CA ASP A 77 16.87 7.58 3.53
C ASP A 77 18.11 7.22 2.71
N SER A 78 18.93 6.27 3.16
CA SER A 78 20.13 5.86 2.43
C SER A 78 19.78 5.20 1.09
N VAL A 79 18.77 4.32 1.05
CA VAL A 79 18.30 3.67 -0.19
C VAL A 79 17.68 4.69 -1.13
N ALA A 80 16.91 5.66 -0.63
CA ALA A 80 16.35 6.73 -1.44
C ALA A 80 17.42 7.58 -2.11
N VAL A 81 18.49 7.96 -1.37
CA VAL A 81 19.63 8.72 -1.91
C VAL A 81 20.40 7.88 -2.95
N GLU A 82 20.59 6.59 -2.71
CA GLU A 82 21.24 5.68 -3.67
C GLU A 82 20.47 5.66 -5.00
N LEU A 83 19.13 5.46 -4.96
CA LEU A 83 18.30 5.47 -6.16
C LEU A 83 18.27 6.83 -6.86
N ALA A 84 18.23 7.93 -6.13
CA ALA A 84 18.30 9.27 -6.72
C ALA A 84 19.61 9.53 -7.47
N ARG A 85 20.67 8.79 -7.17
CA ARG A 85 21.99 8.86 -7.82
C ARG A 85 22.25 7.77 -8.85
N SER A 86 21.38 6.76 -8.95
CA SER A 86 21.60 5.60 -9.82
C SER A 86 21.45 5.94 -11.32
N GLY A 87 20.89 7.09 -11.65
CA GLY A 87 20.52 7.49 -13.00
C GLY A 87 19.22 6.84 -13.47
N ALA A 88 18.33 6.51 -12.55
CA ALA A 88 16.97 6.09 -12.88
C ALA A 88 16.20 7.24 -13.55
N ASP A 89 15.44 6.92 -14.60
CA ASP A 89 14.57 7.85 -15.29
C ASP A 89 13.24 8.06 -14.51
N ILE A 90 12.81 7.04 -13.76
CA ILE A 90 11.62 7.03 -12.90
C ILE A 90 11.95 6.26 -11.64
N ILE A 91 11.42 6.70 -10.48
CA ILE A 91 11.45 5.90 -9.25
C ILE A 91 10.04 5.43 -8.94
N PHE A 92 9.84 4.12 -8.94
CA PHE A 92 8.67 3.48 -8.36
C PHE A 92 8.93 3.19 -6.88
N VAL A 93 7.97 3.49 -5.99
CA VAL A 93 8.15 3.29 -4.55
C VAL A 93 6.88 2.79 -3.89
N GLY A 94 7.01 1.76 -3.03
CA GLY A 94 5.93 1.20 -2.22
C GLY A 94 6.05 1.57 -0.74
N GLY A 95 5.00 2.20 -0.20
CA GLY A 95 4.87 2.60 1.20
C GLY A 95 5.16 4.08 1.46
N ASP A 96 4.41 4.67 2.41
CA ASP A 96 4.41 6.11 2.67
C ASP A 96 5.74 6.63 3.19
N GLN A 97 6.39 5.90 4.09
CA GLN A 97 7.66 6.30 4.70
C GLN A 97 8.80 6.25 3.67
N ALA A 98 8.83 5.20 2.82
CA ALA A 98 9.79 5.12 1.72
C ALA A 98 9.54 6.22 0.68
N THR A 99 8.27 6.49 0.35
CA THR A 99 7.89 7.59 -0.56
C THR A 99 8.33 8.94 -0.01
N SER A 100 8.16 9.19 1.29
CA SER A 100 8.65 10.39 1.96
C SER A 100 10.18 10.52 1.87
N ALA A 101 10.91 9.42 2.03
CA ALA A 101 12.37 9.40 1.89
C ALA A 101 12.81 9.72 0.45
N VAL A 102 12.15 9.12 -0.57
CA VAL A 102 12.44 9.43 -1.99
C VAL A 102 12.11 10.88 -2.31
N LYS A 103 10.98 11.41 -1.83
CA LYS A 103 10.61 12.81 -2.03
C LYS A 103 11.62 13.79 -1.43
N ARG A 104 12.27 13.44 -0.30
CA ARG A 104 13.38 14.24 0.26
C ARG A 104 14.66 14.11 -0.57
N ALA A 105 14.91 12.96 -1.19
CA ALA A 105 16.14 12.70 -1.93
C ALA A 105 16.15 13.34 -3.32
N THR A 106 14.99 13.58 -3.94
CA THR A 106 14.89 14.17 -5.28
C THR A 106 13.60 14.96 -5.49
N ASP A 107 13.71 16.11 -6.12
CA ASP A 107 12.60 16.94 -6.64
C ASP A 107 12.48 16.88 -8.17
N LYS A 108 13.41 16.17 -8.85
CA LYS A 108 13.55 16.13 -10.31
C LYS A 108 13.10 14.82 -10.93
N ILE A 109 13.48 13.69 -10.32
CA ILE A 109 13.15 12.38 -10.86
C ILE A 109 11.66 12.12 -10.62
N PRO A 110 10.88 11.75 -11.65
CA PRO A 110 9.50 11.32 -11.51
C PRO A 110 9.34 10.20 -10.50
N ILE A 111 8.38 10.33 -9.59
CA ILE A 111 8.06 9.34 -8.57
C ILE A 111 6.67 8.78 -8.85
N VAL A 112 6.57 7.47 -9.03
CA VAL A 112 5.29 6.75 -9.04
C VAL A 112 5.18 5.95 -7.75
N ALA A 113 4.20 6.29 -6.91
CA ALA A 113 4.09 5.76 -5.56
C ALA A 113 2.85 4.89 -5.38
N VAL A 114 2.97 3.85 -4.55
CA VAL A 114 1.83 3.15 -3.93
C VAL A 114 1.83 3.49 -2.45
N THR A 115 0.81 4.20 -1.99
CA THR A 115 0.73 4.79 -0.63
C THR A 115 -0.60 4.47 0.05
N CYS A 116 -0.64 4.71 1.36
CA CYS A 116 -1.86 4.58 2.17
C CYS A 116 -2.20 5.92 2.85
N ASP A 117 -2.67 6.87 2.08
CA ASP A 117 -3.02 8.24 2.46
C ASP A 117 -1.93 9.28 2.16
N ALA A 118 -1.74 9.53 0.86
CA ALA A 118 -0.78 10.51 0.36
C ALA A 118 -1.05 11.94 0.85
N LEU A 119 -2.33 12.30 1.11
CA LEU A 119 -2.72 13.62 1.63
C LEU A 119 -2.30 13.77 3.09
N ALA A 120 -2.71 12.87 3.97
CA ALA A 120 -2.40 12.94 5.39
C ALA A 120 -0.89 12.75 5.65
N ALA A 121 -0.19 11.98 4.79
CA ALA A 121 1.27 11.87 4.81
C ALA A 121 2.01 13.14 4.35
N GLY A 122 1.30 14.14 3.79
CA GLY A 122 1.90 15.36 3.25
C GLY A 122 2.74 15.11 1.99
N LEU A 123 2.49 14.01 1.30
CA LEU A 123 3.18 13.68 0.05
C LEU A 123 2.67 14.55 -1.09
N VAL A 124 1.37 14.80 -1.11
CA VAL A 124 0.68 15.67 -2.07
C VAL A 124 -0.33 16.57 -1.34
N THR A 125 -0.74 17.64 -1.97
CA THR A 125 -1.76 18.57 -1.42
C THR A 125 -3.13 18.37 -2.06
N ASN A 126 -3.19 17.67 -3.19
CA ASN A 126 -4.42 17.39 -3.94
C ASN A 126 -4.23 16.10 -4.74
N LEU A 127 -5.21 15.20 -4.72
CA LEU A 127 -5.12 13.93 -5.47
C LEU A 127 -5.37 14.12 -6.98
N ALA A 128 -6.24 15.05 -7.35
CA ALA A 128 -6.54 15.31 -8.78
C ALA A 128 -5.39 16.03 -9.50
N ARG A 129 -4.61 16.83 -8.75
CA ARG A 129 -3.39 17.49 -9.23
C ARG A 129 -2.35 17.45 -8.12
N PRO A 130 -1.57 16.36 -8.03
CA PRO A 130 -0.60 16.16 -6.96
C PRO A 130 0.45 17.27 -6.85
N GLY A 131 0.83 17.83 -7.98
CA GLY A 131 1.90 18.82 -8.09
C GLY A 131 3.30 18.20 -7.88
N GLY A 132 4.34 18.94 -8.22
CA GLY A 132 5.71 18.48 -8.10
C GLY A 132 6.02 17.25 -8.98
N ASN A 133 6.81 16.31 -8.43
CA ASN A 133 7.34 15.17 -9.18
C ASN A 133 6.71 13.82 -8.79
N ILE A 134 5.55 13.81 -8.10
CA ILE A 134 4.93 12.58 -7.57
C ILE A 134 3.53 12.35 -8.15
N THR A 135 3.22 11.09 -8.46
CA THR A 135 1.90 10.55 -8.79
C THR A 135 1.81 9.09 -8.32
N GLY A 136 0.70 8.40 -8.60
CA GLY A 136 0.57 6.96 -8.33
C GLY A 136 -0.80 6.55 -7.82
N VAL A 137 -0.83 5.54 -6.96
CA VAL A 137 -2.03 4.97 -6.34
C VAL A 137 -2.00 5.20 -4.84
N THR A 138 -3.10 5.69 -4.26
CA THR A 138 -3.21 5.90 -2.81
C THR A 138 -4.54 5.38 -2.29
N CYS A 139 -4.55 4.58 -1.22
CA CYS A 139 -5.79 4.34 -0.48
C CYS A 139 -6.05 5.49 0.51
N ILE A 140 -7.29 5.63 0.96
CA ILE A 140 -7.66 6.51 2.06
C ILE A 140 -8.13 5.63 3.22
N ASN A 141 -7.22 5.36 4.14
CA ASN A 141 -7.48 4.44 5.25
C ASN A 141 -8.53 4.97 6.23
N ALA A 142 -8.61 6.29 6.40
CA ALA A 142 -9.60 6.92 7.25
C ALA A 142 -11.04 6.56 6.82
N ASP A 143 -11.34 6.62 5.52
CA ASP A 143 -12.67 6.29 4.99
C ASP A 143 -13.05 4.82 5.23
N LEU A 144 -12.04 3.92 5.30
CA LEU A 144 -12.24 2.49 5.55
C LEU A 144 -12.29 2.13 7.04
N ALA A 145 -11.87 3.03 7.93
CA ALA A 145 -11.88 2.79 9.37
C ALA A 145 -13.29 2.50 9.90
N ALA A 146 -14.28 3.26 9.44
CA ALA A 146 -15.69 3.04 9.79
C ALA A 146 -16.17 1.65 9.36
N LYS A 147 -15.78 1.20 8.16
CA LYS A 147 -16.17 -0.12 7.66
C LYS A 147 -15.50 -1.26 8.42
N ARG A 148 -14.25 -1.08 8.87
CA ARG A 148 -13.59 -2.06 9.74
C ARG A 148 -14.30 -2.20 11.08
N ILE A 149 -14.76 -1.11 11.68
CA ILE A 149 -15.58 -1.14 12.91
C ILE A 149 -16.90 -1.90 12.68
N GLU A 150 -17.58 -1.64 11.55
CA GLU A 150 -18.80 -2.37 11.17
C GLU A 150 -18.53 -3.87 11.03
N VAL A 151 -17.49 -4.26 10.28
CA VAL A 151 -17.13 -5.67 10.02
C VAL A 151 -16.79 -6.41 11.31
N ILE A 152 -15.97 -5.84 12.20
CA ILE A 152 -15.64 -6.52 13.46
C ILE A 152 -16.82 -6.57 14.41
N LYS A 153 -17.72 -5.58 14.39
CA LYS A 153 -18.98 -5.60 15.17
C LYS A 153 -19.93 -6.67 14.65
N GLU A 154 -20.02 -6.85 13.33
CA GLU A 154 -20.81 -7.94 12.74
C GLU A 154 -20.23 -9.30 13.09
N ALA A 155 -18.90 -9.47 13.02
CA ALA A 155 -18.22 -10.70 13.44
C ALA A 155 -18.41 -11.02 14.93
N ILE A 156 -18.53 -10.01 15.76
CA ILE A 156 -18.66 -10.12 17.23
C ILE A 156 -19.82 -9.25 17.70
N PRO A 157 -21.09 -9.73 17.61
CA PRO A 157 -22.26 -8.93 17.97
C PRO A 157 -22.27 -8.39 19.41
N SER A 158 -21.62 -9.07 20.34
CA SER A 158 -21.47 -8.66 21.74
C SER A 158 -20.40 -7.58 21.97
N LEU A 159 -19.62 -7.20 20.94
CA LEU A 159 -18.53 -6.22 21.06
C LEU A 159 -19.05 -4.87 21.56
N SER A 160 -18.58 -4.43 22.71
CA SER A 160 -18.92 -3.15 23.33
C SER A 160 -17.71 -2.28 23.66
N ARG A 161 -16.50 -2.86 23.62
CA ARG A 161 -15.22 -2.17 23.88
C ARG A 161 -14.18 -2.64 22.89
N ILE A 162 -13.48 -1.71 22.24
CA ILE A 162 -12.46 -2.02 21.23
C ILE A 162 -11.19 -1.21 21.45
N GLY A 163 -10.05 -1.83 21.21
CA GLY A 163 -8.76 -1.15 21.12
C GLY A 163 -8.50 -0.63 19.70
N VAL A 164 -7.84 0.51 19.60
CA VAL A 164 -7.24 0.98 18.33
C VAL A 164 -5.75 1.10 18.56
N ALA A 165 -4.99 0.17 17.95
CA ALA A 165 -3.54 0.13 18.06
C ALA A 165 -2.93 1.02 16.98
N LEU A 166 -2.14 2.01 17.39
CA LEU A 166 -1.60 3.04 16.53
C LEU A 166 -0.26 3.60 17.02
N ASN A 167 0.49 4.20 16.11
CA ASN A 167 1.68 4.98 16.41
C ASN A 167 1.33 6.48 16.39
N PRO A 168 1.24 7.17 17.52
CA PRO A 168 0.81 8.57 17.59
C PRO A 168 1.81 9.55 16.94
N SER A 169 3.03 9.11 16.63
CA SER A 169 4.01 9.93 15.90
C SER A 169 3.70 10.02 14.41
N ASP A 170 2.83 9.16 13.88
CA ASP A 170 2.38 9.20 12.49
C ASP A 170 1.10 10.04 12.39
N LYS A 171 1.23 11.22 11.75
CA LYS A 171 0.11 12.16 11.60
C LYS A 171 -1.11 11.60 10.87
N ARG A 172 -0.92 10.59 10.01
CA ARG A 172 -2.00 9.92 9.28
C ARG A 172 -2.99 9.21 10.21
N MET A 173 -2.48 8.72 11.34
CA MET A 173 -3.28 7.91 12.28
C MET A 173 -4.32 8.71 13.05
N ALA A 174 -4.18 10.03 13.12
CA ALA A 174 -5.16 10.88 13.80
C ALA A 174 -6.52 10.87 13.10
N SER A 175 -6.54 10.94 11.75
CA SER A 175 -7.77 10.88 10.96
C SER A 175 -8.41 9.50 10.98
N GLU A 176 -7.62 8.43 10.87
CA GLU A 176 -8.12 7.05 10.94
C GLU A 176 -8.72 6.74 12.32
N LEU A 177 -8.06 7.19 13.40
CA LEU A 177 -8.58 7.06 14.75
C LEU A 177 -9.91 7.82 14.93
N MET A 178 -10.00 9.07 14.47
CA MET A 178 -11.22 9.88 14.57
C MET A 178 -12.40 9.21 13.85
N GLU A 179 -12.19 8.66 12.65
CA GLU A 179 -13.24 7.94 11.93
C GLU A 179 -13.62 6.62 12.61
N ALA A 180 -12.64 5.89 13.17
CA ALA A 180 -12.91 4.70 13.96
C ALA A 180 -13.72 5.03 15.24
N GLU A 181 -13.38 6.10 15.98
CA GLU A 181 -14.12 6.57 17.16
C GLU A 181 -15.54 6.98 16.79
N ARG A 182 -15.72 7.73 15.68
CA ARG A 182 -17.04 8.13 15.20
C ARG A 182 -17.92 6.93 14.85
N ALA A 183 -17.38 5.96 14.12
CA ALA A 183 -18.09 4.74 13.76
C ALA A 183 -18.40 3.88 14.98
N ALA A 184 -17.45 3.71 15.88
CA ALA A 184 -17.63 2.94 17.12
C ALA A 184 -18.78 3.50 17.98
N THR A 185 -18.88 4.84 18.07
CA THR A 185 -19.98 5.51 18.78
C THR A 185 -21.36 5.15 18.20
N ALA A 186 -21.48 5.08 16.86
CA ALA A 186 -22.74 4.69 16.22
C ALA A 186 -23.16 3.24 16.53
N TYR A 187 -22.20 2.37 16.84
CA TYR A 187 -22.44 0.97 17.25
C TYR A 187 -22.43 0.77 18.77
N LEU A 188 -22.42 1.84 19.56
CA LEU A 188 -22.34 1.81 21.04
C LEU A 188 -21.08 1.06 21.53
N ILE A 189 -19.97 1.23 20.85
CA ILE A 189 -18.66 0.66 21.18
C ILE A 189 -17.78 1.75 21.77
N SER A 190 -17.20 1.53 22.94
CA SER A 190 -16.18 2.42 23.49
C SER A 190 -14.80 2.11 22.93
N VAL A 191 -14.03 3.14 22.60
CA VAL A 191 -12.69 3.02 22.01
C VAL A 191 -11.62 3.30 23.05
N GLN A 192 -10.58 2.46 23.09
CA GLN A 192 -9.36 2.68 23.86
C GLN A 192 -8.15 2.73 22.95
N LYS A 193 -7.34 3.78 23.07
CA LYS A 193 -6.08 3.89 22.31
C LYS A 193 -5.02 2.95 22.90
N LEU A 194 -4.37 2.20 22.01
CA LEU A 194 -3.24 1.33 22.34
C LEU A 194 -2.02 1.85 21.56
N VAL A 195 -1.05 2.41 22.27
CA VAL A 195 0.15 2.96 21.65
C VAL A 195 1.13 1.83 21.35
N VAL A 196 1.53 1.72 20.08
CA VAL A 196 2.50 0.73 19.59
C VAL A 196 3.42 1.43 18.58
N THR A 197 4.61 1.80 19.01
CA THR A 197 5.59 2.53 18.18
C THR A 197 6.74 1.67 17.70
N LYS A 198 6.96 0.53 18.37
CA LYS A 198 8.04 -0.42 18.09
C LYS A 198 7.61 -1.86 18.40
N PRO A 199 8.29 -2.86 17.80
CA PRO A 199 7.89 -4.27 17.93
C PRO A 199 7.86 -4.83 19.36
N GLU A 200 8.69 -4.28 20.27
CA GLU A 200 8.77 -4.72 21.67
C GLU A 200 7.51 -4.35 22.46
N GLU A 201 6.76 -3.35 22.02
CA GLU A 201 5.55 -2.86 22.70
C GLU A 201 4.30 -3.66 22.34
N ILE A 202 4.33 -4.50 21.30
CA ILE A 202 3.20 -5.30 20.84
C ILE A 202 2.65 -6.17 21.97
N GLU A 203 3.51 -6.94 22.66
CA GLU A 203 3.10 -7.83 23.74
C GLU A 203 2.39 -7.06 24.86
N ASN A 204 2.99 -5.96 25.31
CA ASN A 204 2.41 -5.13 26.38
C ASN A 204 1.08 -4.48 25.98
N ALA A 205 0.93 -4.07 24.70
CA ALA A 205 -0.31 -3.49 24.20
C ALA A 205 -1.47 -4.50 24.25
N PHE A 206 -1.23 -5.75 23.85
CA PHE A 206 -2.23 -6.81 23.89
C PHE A 206 -2.54 -7.30 25.32
N SER A 207 -1.54 -7.37 26.21
CA SER A 207 -1.75 -7.63 27.65
C SER A 207 -2.70 -6.59 28.24
N LYS A 208 -2.39 -5.29 28.04
CA LYS A 208 -3.25 -4.19 28.50
C LYS A 208 -4.66 -4.23 27.91
N ALA A 209 -4.78 -4.61 26.62
CA ALA A 209 -6.08 -4.77 25.99
C ALA A 209 -6.91 -5.85 26.68
N ALA A 210 -6.32 -7.00 26.97
CA ALA A 210 -6.96 -8.10 27.68
C ALA A 210 -7.34 -7.72 29.13
N GLU A 211 -6.40 -7.13 29.88
CA GLU A 211 -6.62 -6.65 31.27
C GLU A 211 -7.73 -5.60 31.35
N SER A 212 -7.83 -4.74 30.33
CA SER A 212 -8.88 -3.73 30.22
C SER A 212 -10.23 -4.30 29.77
N GLY A 213 -10.34 -5.61 29.48
CA GLY A 213 -11.57 -6.24 29.01
C GLY A 213 -12.04 -5.76 27.64
N LEU A 214 -11.10 -5.47 26.72
CA LEU A 214 -11.43 -5.17 25.34
C LEU A 214 -11.90 -6.43 24.63
N GLY A 215 -12.91 -6.32 23.78
CA GLY A 215 -13.46 -7.43 22.99
C GLY A 215 -12.82 -7.60 21.60
N GLY A 216 -11.90 -6.70 21.23
CA GLY A 216 -11.18 -6.75 19.96
C GLY A 216 -10.23 -5.57 19.78
N VAL A 217 -9.39 -5.64 18.73
CA VAL A 217 -8.44 -4.57 18.38
C VAL A 217 -8.45 -4.30 16.89
N VAL A 218 -8.58 -3.04 16.51
CA VAL A 218 -8.27 -2.53 15.17
C VAL A 218 -6.79 -2.19 15.13
N ILE A 219 -6.06 -2.71 14.16
CA ILE A 219 -4.66 -2.34 13.95
C ILE A 219 -4.61 -1.31 12.83
N VAL A 220 -4.18 -0.10 13.16
CA VAL A 220 -3.92 0.95 12.16
C VAL A 220 -2.62 0.64 11.45
N PHE A 221 -2.65 0.75 10.13
CA PHE A 221 -1.51 0.38 9.27
C PHE A 221 -0.35 1.36 9.40
N ASP A 222 0.83 0.82 9.67
CA ASP A 222 2.12 1.44 9.37
C ASP A 222 3.14 0.36 8.94
N SER A 223 4.33 0.79 8.49
CA SER A 223 5.36 -0.15 8.07
C SER A 223 5.85 -1.04 9.22
N MET A 224 5.91 -0.53 10.44
CA MET A 224 6.33 -1.31 11.62
C MET A 224 5.33 -2.44 11.89
N THR A 225 4.03 -2.15 11.97
CA THR A 225 2.99 -3.17 12.18
C THR A 225 2.94 -4.16 11.03
N PHE A 226 3.14 -3.70 9.78
CA PHE A 226 3.11 -4.55 8.60
C PHE A 226 4.25 -5.57 8.56
N PHE A 227 5.49 -5.15 8.85
CA PHE A 227 6.62 -6.07 8.88
C PHE A 227 6.62 -6.99 10.11
N ASN A 228 5.90 -6.62 11.16
CA ASN A 228 5.71 -7.45 12.36
C ASN A 228 4.34 -8.15 12.41
N ARG A 229 3.65 -8.29 11.27
CA ARG A 229 2.29 -8.85 11.19
C ARG A 229 2.15 -10.26 11.75
N ALA A 230 3.16 -11.11 11.57
CA ALA A 230 3.17 -12.45 12.15
C ALA A 230 3.21 -12.40 13.69
N LYS A 231 4.07 -11.56 14.26
CA LYS A 231 4.14 -11.33 15.71
C LYS A 231 2.83 -10.74 16.25
N LEU A 232 2.23 -9.79 15.53
CA LEU A 232 0.92 -9.21 15.89
C LEU A 232 -0.18 -10.28 15.92
N ALA A 233 -0.28 -11.10 14.86
CA ALA A 233 -1.28 -12.14 14.76
C ALA A 233 -1.11 -13.21 15.85
N GLU A 234 0.12 -13.69 16.08
CA GLU A 234 0.44 -14.66 17.13
C GLU A 234 0.10 -14.10 18.52
N THR A 235 0.50 -12.86 18.81
CA THR A 235 0.24 -12.21 20.10
C THR A 235 -1.25 -12.02 20.32
N ALA A 236 -2.00 -11.61 19.29
CA ALA A 236 -3.45 -11.46 19.35
C ALA A 236 -4.14 -12.78 19.73
N VAL A 237 -3.76 -13.89 19.10
CA VAL A 237 -4.31 -15.23 19.41
C VAL A 237 -3.95 -15.64 20.84
N ARG A 238 -2.71 -15.44 21.29
CA ARG A 238 -2.24 -15.77 22.64
C ARG A 238 -3.04 -15.04 23.72
N HIS A 239 -3.36 -13.76 23.49
CA HIS A 239 -4.19 -12.95 24.38
C HIS A 239 -5.70 -13.09 24.14
N ARG A 240 -6.12 -14.04 23.27
CA ARG A 240 -7.53 -14.25 22.88
C ARG A 240 -8.21 -12.96 22.40
N MET A 241 -7.47 -12.16 21.64
CA MET A 241 -7.90 -10.84 21.21
C MET A 241 -8.26 -10.88 19.71
N PRO A 242 -9.55 -10.78 19.35
CA PRO A 242 -9.97 -10.65 17.96
C PRO A 242 -9.37 -9.39 17.32
N THR A 243 -8.92 -9.50 16.08
CA THR A 243 -8.27 -8.37 15.38
C THR A 243 -8.87 -8.15 14.00
N ILE A 244 -8.90 -6.88 13.58
CA ILE A 244 -9.17 -6.50 12.20
C ILE A 244 -8.07 -5.57 11.69
N PHE A 245 -7.68 -5.79 10.43
CA PHE A 245 -6.55 -5.16 9.77
C PHE A 245 -6.98 -4.48 8.46
N ASN A 246 -6.07 -3.68 7.90
CA ASN A 246 -6.24 -3.00 6.62
C ASN A 246 -6.05 -3.95 5.42
N PHE A 247 -5.16 -4.95 5.53
CA PHE A 247 -4.71 -5.76 4.40
C PHE A 247 -4.74 -7.26 4.72
N ARG A 248 -5.02 -8.06 3.69
CA ARG A 248 -5.06 -9.53 3.76
C ARG A 248 -3.78 -10.15 4.33
N GLN A 249 -2.63 -9.54 4.09
CA GLN A 249 -1.34 -10.08 4.52
C GLN A 249 -1.22 -10.28 6.02
N TYR A 250 -1.98 -9.54 6.82
CA TYR A 250 -2.09 -9.79 8.26
C TYR A 250 -2.92 -11.05 8.55
N VAL A 251 -3.96 -11.32 7.75
CA VAL A 251 -4.81 -12.50 7.89
C VAL A 251 -4.08 -13.75 7.41
N ASP A 252 -3.32 -13.64 6.32
CA ASP A 252 -2.40 -14.70 5.84
C ASP A 252 -1.35 -15.08 6.89
N ALA A 253 -0.94 -14.11 7.72
CA ALA A 253 -0.02 -14.31 8.84
C ALA A 253 -0.70 -14.82 10.14
N GLY A 254 -2.00 -15.12 10.11
CA GLY A 254 -2.76 -15.64 11.24
C GLY A 254 -3.71 -14.64 11.93
N GLY A 255 -3.85 -13.42 11.42
CA GLY A 255 -4.87 -12.47 11.89
C GLY A 255 -6.29 -12.96 11.63
N LEU A 256 -7.28 -12.37 12.33
CA LEU A 256 -8.67 -12.83 12.23
C LEU A 256 -9.38 -12.30 10.99
N LEU A 257 -9.37 -10.97 10.81
CA LEU A 257 -10.13 -10.26 9.76
C LEU A 257 -9.28 -9.20 9.07
N SER A 258 -9.51 -8.97 7.80
CA SER A 258 -9.08 -7.73 7.15
C SER A 258 -10.18 -7.17 6.25
N PHE A 259 -10.23 -5.84 6.17
CA PHE A 259 -11.02 -5.12 5.19
C PHE A 259 -10.23 -3.94 4.64
N GLY A 260 -9.94 -3.99 3.34
CA GLY A 260 -9.17 -2.95 2.67
C GLY A 260 -8.86 -3.27 1.21
N PRO A 261 -8.04 -2.45 0.54
CA PRO A 261 -7.68 -2.68 -0.85
C PRO A 261 -6.69 -3.85 -0.99
N ASN A 262 -6.70 -4.48 -2.17
CA ASN A 262 -5.70 -5.47 -2.52
C ASN A 262 -4.40 -4.77 -2.94
N LEU A 263 -3.32 -4.97 -2.19
CA LEU A 263 -2.03 -4.33 -2.45
C LEU A 263 -1.43 -4.74 -3.81
N ARG A 264 -1.58 -6.01 -4.21
CA ARG A 264 -1.09 -6.48 -5.51
C ARG A 264 -1.76 -5.74 -6.67
N ASP A 265 -3.08 -5.51 -6.56
CA ASP A 265 -3.85 -4.76 -7.56
C ASP A 265 -3.43 -3.29 -7.60
N MET A 266 -3.14 -2.67 -6.45
CA MET A 266 -2.61 -1.29 -6.41
C MET A 266 -1.26 -1.17 -7.12
N TYR A 267 -0.37 -2.14 -6.92
CA TYR A 267 0.93 -2.19 -7.62
C TYR A 267 0.72 -2.41 -9.12
N ARG A 268 -0.19 -3.31 -9.54
CA ARG A 268 -0.54 -3.51 -10.95
C ARG A 268 -1.11 -2.24 -11.58
N GLN A 269 -2.02 -1.56 -10.89
CA GLN A 269 -2.63 -0.31 -11.34
C GLN A 269 -1.59 0.80 -11.54
N SER A 270 -0.56 0.88 -10.70
CA SER A 270 0.47 1.91 -10.77
C SER A 270 1.31 1.86 -12.06
N ALA A 271 1.31 0.72 -12.78
CA ALA A 271 1.96 0.61 -14.09
C ALA A 271 1.39 1.60 -15.13
N HIS A 272 0.10 1.97 -15.03
CA HIS A 272 -0.50 2.99 -15.89
C HIS A 272 0.14 4.38 -15.66
N HIS A 273 0.47 4.70 -14.41
CA HIS A 273 1.16 5.95 -14.06
C HIS A 273 2.58 5.97 -14.61
N ILE A 274 3.30 4.83 -14.49
CA ILE A 274 4.64 4.68 -15.10
C ILE A 274 4.58 4.90 -16.61
N LEU A 275 3.60 4.29 -17.30
CA LEU A 275 3.43 4.47 -18.75
C LEU A 275 3.14 5.93 -19.13
N LYS A 276 2.28 6.65 -18.37
CA LYS A 276 2.01 8.08 -18.60
C LYS A 276 3.29 8.92 -18.47
N VAL A 277 4.09 8.65 -17.44
CA VAL A 277 5.38 9.33 -17.23
C VAL A 277 6.36 9.02 -18.35
N ILE A 278 6.47 7.76 -18.81
CA ILE A 278 7.31 7.36 -19.99
C ILE A 278 6.86 8.12 -21.25
N LYS A 279 5.56 8.37 -21.41
CA LYS A 279 5.01 9.15 -22.52
C LYS A 279 5.23 10.67 -22.39
N GLY A 280 5.89 11.12 -21.32
CA GLY A 280 6.25 12.53 -21.10
C GLY A 280 5.24 13.36 -20.34
N GLU A 281 4.20 12.74 -19.75
CA GLU A 281 3.27 13.46 -18.88
C GLU A 281 3.99 13.84 -17.57
N ALA A 282 3.82 15.08 -17.10
CA ALA A 282 4.40 15.52 -15.84
C ALA A 282 3.70 14.81 -14.65
N PRO A 283 4.42 14.18 -13.72
CA PRO A 283 3.80 13.45 -12.59
C PRO A 283 2.79 14.30 -11.80
N GLY A 284 3.11 15.57 -11.59
CA GLY A 284 2.25 16.50 -10.86
C GLY A 284 0.90 16.81 -11.52
N ASP A 285 0.74 16.52 -12.81
CA ASP A 285 -0.52 16.68 -13.56
C ASP A 285 -1.29 15.36 -13.71
N ILE A 286 -0.66 14.22 -13.38
CA ILE A 286 -1.31 12.90 -13.40
C ILE A 286 -1.99 12.70 -12.06
N PRO A 287 -3.34 12.54 -12.00
CA PRO A 287 -4.04 12.29 -10.75
C PRO A 287 -3.49 11.08 -10.00
N MET A 288 -3.42 11.17 -8.67
CA MET A 288 -3.27 9.97 -7.84
C MET A 288 -4.61 9.23 -7.80
N GLU A 289 -4.60 7.98 -8.25
CA GLU A 289 -5.79 7.16 -8.31
C GLU A 289 -6.03 6.44 -6.98
N GLN A 290 -7.30 6.15 -6.70
CA GLN A 290 -7.71 5.37 -5.54
C GLN A 290 -8.14 3.97 -5.98
N PRO A 291 -7.91 2.93 -5.17
CA PRO A 291 -8.48 1.62 -5.43
C PRO A 291 -10.00 1.69 -5.40
N THR A 292 -10.63 1.04 -6.36
CA THR A 292 -12.10 0.95 -6.47
C THR A 292 -12.65 -0.37 -5.95
N ARG A 293 -11.76 -1.33 -5.66
CA ARG A 293 -12.11 -2.66 -5.15
C ARG A 293 -11.47 -2.87 -3.78
N PHE A 294 -12.28 -3.32 -2.84
CA PHE A 294 -11.88 -3.70 -1.49
C PHE A 294 -12.22 -5.15 -1.26
N GLU A 295 -11.42 -5.82 -0.42
CA GLU A 295 -11.61 -7.23 -0.09
C GLU A 295 -11.84 -7.42 1.41
N LEU A 296 -12.77 -8.31 1.74
CA LEU A 296 -12.99 -8.86 3.08
C LEU A 296 -12.37 -10.25 3.13
N VAL A 297 -11.37 -10.44 3.99
CA VAL A 297 -10.75 -11.76 4.22
C VAL A 297 -10.99 -12.19 5.66
N ILE A 298 -11.37 -13.44 5.84
CA ILE A 298 -11.72 -14.04 7.14
C ILE A 298 -10.87 -15.29 7.36
N ASN A 299 -10.26 -15.43 8.54
CA ASN A 299 -9.53 -16.62 8.94
C ASN A 299 -10.35 -17.43 9.96
N LEU A 300 -10.99 -18.51 9.50
CA LEU A 300 -11.79 -19.39 10.36
C LEU A 300 -10.93 -20.24 11.31
N LYS A 301 -9.67 -20.55 10.96
CA LYS A 301 -8.73 -21.21 11.89
C LYS A 301 -8.50 -20.31 13.10
N THR A 302 -8.27 -19.04 12.86
CA THR A 302 -8.07 -18.03 13.93
C THR A 302 -9.36 -17.79 14.70
N ALA A 303 -10.51 -17.72 14.03
CA ALA A 303 -11.80 -17.60 14.70
C ALA A 303 -12.03 -18.78 15.68
N LYS A 304 -11.78 -20.02 15.22
CA LYS A 304 -11.87 -21.22 16.05
C LYS A 304 -10.90 -21.18 17.26
N ALA A 305 -9.66 -20.75 17.03
CA ALA A 305 -8.65 -20.62 18.10
C ALA A 305 -9.07 -19.59 19.17
N LEU A 306 -9.79 -18.54 18.75
CA LEU A 306 -10.36 -17.52 19.64
C LEU A 306 -11.69 -17.93 20.27
N GLY A 307 -12.28 -19.09 19.91
CA GLY A 307 -13.59 -19.52 20.37
C GLY A 307 -14.76 -18.71 19.78
N LEU A 308 -14.55 -18.11 18.60
CA LEU A 308 -15.55 -17.30 17.90
C LEU A 308 -16.28 -18.10 16.83
N THR A 309 -17.58 -17.86 16.72
CA THR A 309 -18.40 -18.31 15.61
C THR A 309 -18.70 -17.11 14.72
N VAL A 310 -18.09 -17.07 13.53
CA VAL A 310 -18.33 -16.01 12.55
C VAL A 310 -19.73 -16.20 11.96
N PRO A 311 -20.57 -15.15 11.90
CA PRO A 311 -21.91 -15.26 11.32
C PRO A 311 -21.89 -15.67 9.85
N PRO A 312 -22.80 -16.58 9.41
CA PRO A 312 -22.87 -17.01 8.01
C PRO A 312 -23.05 -15.86 7.01
N SER A 313 -23.76 -14.79 7.40
CA SER A 313 -23.93 -13.59 6.58
C SER A 313 -22.59 -12.91 6.25
N LEU A 314 -21.67 -12.88 7.19
CA LEU A 314 -20.34 -12.30 6.98
C LEU A 314 -19.46 -13.22 6.12
N ILE A 315 -19.52 -14.54 6.36
CA ILE A 315 -18.80 -15.53 5.54
C ILE A 315 -19.23 -15.48 4.08
N THR A 316 -20.54 -15.37 3.81
CA THR A 316 -21.07 -15.30 2.43
C THR A 316 -20.60 -14.01 1.69
N ARG A 317 -20.33 -12.93 2.41
CA ARG A 317 -19.84 -11.66 1.85
C ARG A 317 -18.33 -11.57 1.72
N ALA A 318 -17.61 -12.51 2.33
CA ALA A 318 -16.15 -12.51 2.25
C ALA A 318 -15.69 -12.81 0.82
N ASP A 319 -14.66 -12.07 0.37
CA ASP A 319 -13.97 -12.35 -0.88
C ASP A 319 -13.09 -13.59 -0.76
N GLU A 320 -12.58 -13.85 0.46
CA GLU A 320 -11.81 -15.06 0.77
C GLU A 320 -12.01 -15.52 2.22
N VAL A 321 -12.05 -16.84 2.41
CA VAL A 321 -12.14 -17.50 3.70
C VAL A 321 -11.00 -18.51 3.83
N ILE A 322 -10.15 -18.35 4.84
CA ILE A 322 -9.04 -19.26 5.16
C ILE A 322 -9.54 -20.31 6.15
N GLU A 323 -9.56 -21.58 5.72
CA GLU A 323 -10.01 -22.74 6.49
C GLU A 323 -8.84 -23.60 7.00
#